data_426a32aa31e0404cbcac4189ac81d335
#
_entry.id   426a32aa31e0404cbcac4189ac81d335
#
_cell.length_a   1.000
_cell.length_b   1.000
_cell.length_c   1.000
_cell.angle_alpha   90.00
_cell.angle_beta   90.00
_cell.angle_gamma   90.00
#
_symmetry.space_group_name_H-M   'P 1'
#
loop_
_entity.id
_entity.type
_entity.pdbx_description
1 polymer ?
#
loop_
_entity_poly.entity_id
_entity_poly.type
_entity_poly.pdbx_seq_one_letter_code
_entity_poly.pdbx_strand_id
1 'polypeptide(L)'
;FSFRWSQIFEAGGIPTSETVMKARRTGNDAKASFAPAPIEEVVAKISADQPDVVFAPHVETSSGMILPDAYIKAVADAVHAYGGLFVLDCIASGCAWVDMRATGVDLLISAPQKGWSASPSAGMVMMSEAGMAVVKASQSNSFAMDLGKWLSIMEAYENGSHAYHATMPTDALTAFRDTMIETKAYGFEKLAAAQWEQGNRVRAALAERGFASVAADGFGAPGVVVSFASSPEMQTGKPFAALGLQIASGVPLKCDEGPTYSSFRLGLFGLDKLYDVDASVARLENALDQILAA
;
A
#
# COMPACT_ATOMS: atom_id res chain seq x y z
N PHE A 1 -6.72 4.18 4.48
CA PHE A 1 -5.41 4.62 5.03
C PHE A 1 -4.86 5.83 4.30
N SER A 2 -5.21 6.07 3.05
CA SER A 2 -4.78 7.24 2.25
C SER A 2 -5.09 8.58 2.92
N PHE A 3 -6.20 8.70 3.65
CA PHE A 3 -6.52 9.90 4.42
C PHE A 3 -5.55 10.20 5.58
N ARG A 4 -4.55 9.35 5.80
CA ARG A 4 -3.44 9.67 6.69
C ARG A 4 -2.63 10.84 6.15
N TRP A 5 -2.54 10.99 4.83
CA TRP A 5 -1.91 12.15 4.20
C TRP A 5 -2.63 13.44 4.57
N SER A 6 -3.96 13.51 4.38
CA SER A 6 -4.76 14.68 4.79
C SER A 6 -4.58 15.02 6.27
N GLN A 7 -4.59 14.01 7.15
CA GLN A 7 -4.36 14.20 8.59
C GLN A 7 -2.96 14.78 8.89
N ILE A 8 -1.94 14.31 8.19
CA ILE A 8 -0.57 14.81 8.34
C ILE A 8 -0.47 16.25 7.82
N PHE A 9 -1.09 16.52 6.68
CA PHE A 9 -1.11 17.86 6.08
C PHE A 9 -1.81 18.87 6.99
N GLU A 10 -2.97 18.51 7.52
CA GLU A 10 -3.73 19.33 8.46
C GLU A 10 -2.92 19.60 9.74
N ALA A 11 -2.38 18.54 10.36
CA ALA A 11 -1.60 18.64 11.60
C ALA A 11 -0.32 19.46 11.42
N GLY A 12 0.30 19.40 10.24
CA GLY A 12 1.55 20.12 9.91
C GLY A 12 1.33 21.51 9.30
N GLY A 13 0.10 21.87 8.92
CA GLY A 13 -0.17 23.11 8.17
C GLY A 13 0.65 23.20 6.87
N ILE A 14 0.83 22.05 6.19
CA ILE A 14 1.80 21.92 5.10
C ILE A 14 1.27 22.53 3.78
N PRO A 15 0.10 22.09 3.23
CA PRO A 15 -0.38 22.61 1.97
C PRO A 15 -1.23 23.88 2.14
N THR A 16 -1.24 24.71 1.13
CA THR A 16 -2.17 25.85 1.04
C THR A 16 -3.58 25.41 0.64
N SER A 17 -3.68 24.30 -0.08
CA SER A 17 -4.93 23.67 -0.48
C SER A 17 -4.75 22.16 -0.68
N GLU A 18 -5.84 21.40 -0.54
CA GLU A 18 -5.88 19.96 -0.80
C GLU A 18 -7.12 19.62 -1.61
N THR A 19 -6.96 18.79 -2.63
CA THR A 19 -8.06 18.15 -3.36
C THR A 19 -7.96 16.64 -3.20
N VAL A 20 -9.03 16.00 -2.71
CA VAL A 20 -9.08 14.54 -2.54
C VAL A 20 -10.01 13.93 -3.58
N MET A 21 -9.49 13.06 -4.44
CA MET A 21 -10.28 12.27 -5.38
C MET A 21 -10.54 10.89 -4.80
N LYS A 22 -11.81 10.62 -4.49
CA LYS A 22 -12.24 9.39 -3.80
C LYS A 22 -12.52 8.27 -4.79
N ALA A 23 -12.28 7.02 -4.35
CA ALA A 23 -12.86 5.85 -5.00
C ALA A 23 -14.39 5.89 -4.96
N ARG A 24 -15.03 5.19 -5.89
CA ARG A 24 -16.49 5.17 -6.03
C ARG A 24 -17.01 3.74 -6.13
N ARG A 25 -18.27 3.54 -5.70
CA ARG A 25 -18.98 2.28 -5.96
C ARG A 25 -19.18 2.08 -7.46
N THR A 26 -19.08 0.83 -7.88
CA THR A 26 -19.32 0.43 -9.27
C THR A 26 -20.79 0.21 -9.59
N GLY A 27 -21.67 0.25 -8.59
CA GLY A 27 -23.11 0.06 -8.73
C GLY A 27 -23.88 0.54 -7.50
N ASN A 28 -25.22 0.37 -7.53
CA ASN A 28 -26.13 0.85 -6.50
C ASN A 28 -26.37 -0.17 -5.37
N ASP A 29 -25.92 -1.40 -5.52
CA ASP A 29 -26.06 -2.44 -4.49
C ASP A 29 -25.22 -2.08 -3.26
N ALA A 30 -25.73 -2.44 -2.06
CA ALA A 30 -25.01 -2.18 -0.81
C ALA A 30 -23.65 -2.90 -0.73
N LYS A 31 -23.49 -4.01 -1.46
CA LYS A 31 -22.24 -4.77 -1.60
C LYS A 31 -21.58 -4.58 -2.97
N ALA A 32 -21.98 -3.56 -3.74
CA ALA A 32 -21.25 -3.22 -4.95
C ALA A 32 -19.81 -2.84 -4.59
N SER A 33 -18.85 -3.36 -5.35
CA SER A 33 -17.42 -3.11 -5.18
C SER A 33 -17.06 -1.66 -5.44
N PHE A 34 -15.83 -1.29 -5.09
CA PHE A 34 -15.30 0.06 -5.29
C PHE A 34 -14.15 0.02 -6.29
N ALA A 35 -14.09 1.04 -7.13
CA ALA A 35 -12.98 1.30 -8.05
C ALA A 35 -12.36 2.68 -7.75
N PRO A 36 -11.09 2.90 -8.10
CA PRO A 36 -10.52 4.25 -8.10
C PRO A 36 -11.37 5.20 -8.95
N ALA A 37 -11.24 6.52 -8.73
CA ALA A 37 -11.84 7.48 -9.64
C ALA A 37 -11.39 7.18 -11.09
N PRO A 38 -12.25 7.38 -12.12
CA PRO A 38 -11.85 7.19 -13.51
C PRO A 38 -10.60 7.99 -13.85
N ILE A 39 -9.64 7.36 -14.52
CA ILE A 39 -8.32 7.98 -14.75
C ILE A 39 -8.42 9.28 -15.55
N GLU A 40 -9.38 9.37 -16.48
CA GLU A 40 -9.61 10.56 -17.28
C GLU A 40 -10.06 11.75 -16.41
N GLU A 41 -10.87 11.50 -15.39
CA GLU A 41 -11.28 12.54 -14.43
C GLU A 41 -10.10 12.97 -13.56
N VAL A 42 -9.26 12.03 -13.13
CA VAL A 42 -8.06 12.33 -12.33
C VAL A 42 -7.09 13.18 -13.13
N VAL A 43 -6.78 12.78 -14.36
CA VAL A 43 -5.89 13.53 -15.28
C VAL A 43 -6.46 14.92 -15.56
N ALA A 44 -7.76 15.04 -15.84
CA ALA A 44 -8.40 16.33 -16.07
C ALA A 44 -8.30 17.24 -14.82
N LYS A 45 -8.52 16.69 -13.62
CA LYS A 45 -8.43 17.43 -12.36
C LYS A 45 -7.00 17.88 -12.07
N ILE A 46 -6.00 17.02 -12.25
CA ILE A 46 -4.59 17.36 -12.11
C ILE A 46 -4.21 18.48 -13.07
N SER A 47 -4.61 18.39 -14.33
CA SER A 47 -4.32 19.39 -15.35
C SER A 47 -4.97 20.75 -15.07
N ALA A 48 -6.17 20.73 -14.46
CA ALA A 48 -6.89 21.97 -14.10
C ALA A 48 -6.33 22.63 -12.86
N ASP A 49 -6.00 21.87 -11.81
CA ASP A 49 -5.56 22.38 -10.51
C ASP A 49 -4.05 22.61 -10.47
N GLN A 50 -3.27 21.88 -11.25
CA GLN A 50 -1.80 21.91 -11.28
C GLN A 50 -1.16 21.88 -9.88
N PRO A 51 -1.49 20.87 -9.03
CA PRO A 51 -0.91 20.80 -7.70
C PRO A 51 0.61 20.57 -7.77
N ASP A 52 1.37 21.19 -6.85
CA ASP A 52 2.83 20.98 -6.77
C ASP A 52 3.19 19.51 -6.57
N VAL A 53 2.37 18.78 -5.79
CA VAL A 53 2.60 17.37 -5.50
C VAL A 53 1.28 16.60 -5.53
N VAL A 54 1.28 15.44 -6.20
CA VAL A 54 0.19 14.46 -6.16
C VAL A 54 0.61 13.26 -5.32
N PHE A 55 -0.27 12.82 -4.43
CA PHE A 55 -0.08 11.61 -3.60
C PHE A 55 -1.11 10.57 -3.98
N ALA A 56 -0.69 9.32 -4.13
CA ALA A 56 -1.60 8.19 -4.30
C ALA A 56 -1.12 6.97 -3.52
N PRO A 57 -2.03 6.13 -2.99
CA PRO A 57 -1.66 4.80 -2.53
C PRO A 57 -1.48 3.89 -3.74
N HIS A 58 -0.42 3.10 -3.77
CA HIS A 58 -0.36 1.97 -4.70
C HIS A 58 -1.41 0.92 -4.29
N VAL A 59 -1.44 0.59 -2.99
CA VAL A 59 -2.45 -0.29 -2.40
C VAL A 59 -3.17 0.41 -1.26
N GLU A 60 -4.50 0.59 -1.39
CA GLU A 60 -5.33 1.07 -0.30
C GLU A 60 -5.79 -0.11 0.58
N THR A 61 -5.21 -0.19 1.77
CA THR A 61 -5.40 -1.31 2.70
C THR A 61 -6.84 -1.45 3.20
N SER A 62 -7.61 -0.36 3.28
CA SER A 62 -9.00 -0.41 3.76
C SER A 62 -9.95 -1.10 2.79
N SER A 63 -9.67 -1.04 1.51
CA SER A 63 -10.48 -1.60 0.43
C SER A 63 -9.87 -2.79 -0.29
N GLY A 64 -8.56 -3.03 -0.13
CA GLY A 64 -7.84 -4.04 -0.89
C GLY A 64 -7.69 -3.69 -2.38
N MET A 65 -7.74 -2.40 -2.73
CA MET A 65 -7.52 -1.95 -4.11
C MET A 65 -6.04 -1.68 -4.36
N ILE A 66 -5.61 -1.96 -5.59
CA ILE A 66 -4.31 -1.60 -6.15
C ILE A 66 -4.49 -0.75 -7.39
N LEU A 67 -3.63 0.24 -7.59
CA LEU A 67 -3.56 1.00 -8.83
C LEU A 67 -2.69 0.25 -9.84
N PRO A 68 -3.20 -0.07 -11.05
CA PRO A 68 -2.39 -0.65 -12.11
C PRO A 68 -1.30 0.31 -12.61
N ASP A 69 -0.18 -0.20 -13.12
CA ASP A 69 0.94 0.60 -13.64
C ASP A 69 0.51 1.64 -14.68
N ALA A 70 -0.45 1.29 -15.55
CA ALA A 70 -0.98 2.23 -16.54
C ALA A 70 -1.70 3.42 -15.89
N TYR A 71 -2.39 3.20 -14.77
CA TYR A 71 -3.03 4.27 -14.00
C TYR A 71 -1.98 5.15 -13.33
N ILE A 72 -0.98 4.54 -12.68
CA ILE A 72 0.14 5.24 -12.05
C ILE A 72 0.86 6.11 -13.06
N LYS A 73 1.19 5.54 -14.23
CA LYS A 73 1.86 6.27 -15.31
C LYS A 73 1.04 7.45 -15.82
N ALA A 74 -0.26 7.30 -16.02
CA ALA A 74 -1.12 8.39 -16.48
C ALA A 74 -1.17 9.56 -15.47
N VAL A 75 -1.17 9.26 -14.15
CA VAL A 75 -1.05 10.29 -13.09
C VAL A 75 0.31 10.99 -13.18
N ALA A 76 1.40 10.24 -13.30
CA ALA A 76 2.75 10.79 -13.43
C ALA A 76 2.88 11.71 -14.65
N ASP A 77 2.44 11.24 -15.83
CA ASP A 77 2.48 12.00 -17.07
C ASP A 77 1.71 13.34 -16.93
N ALA A 78 0.54 13.32 -16.27
CA ALA A 78 -0.26 14.52 -16.05
C ALA A 78 0.42 15.53 -15.10
N VAL A 79 1.05 15.05 -14.04
CA VAL A 79 1.78 15.89 -13.07
C VAL A 79 3.04 16.48 -13.69
N HIS A 80 3.78 15.68 -14.43
CA HIS A 80 5.02 16.12 -15.08
C HIS A 80 4.81 17.14 -16.19
N ALA A 81 3.62 17.20 -16.81
CA ALA A 81 3.30 18.15 -17.87
C ALA A 81 3.50 19.62 -17.46
N TYR A 82 3.47 19.93 -16.16
CA TYR A 82 3.71 21.29 -15.64
C TYR A 82 4.83 21.34 -14.59
N GLY A 83 5.57 20.24 -14.36
CA GLY A 83 6.72 20.19 -13.47
C GLY A 83 6.39 19.87 -12.01
N GLY A 84 5.21 19.35 -11.70
CA GLY A 84 4.85 18.83 -10.39
C GLY A 84 5.50 17.48 -10.09
N LEU A 85 5.37 17.00 -8.85
CA LEU A 85 5.92 15.72 -8.40
C LEU A 85 4.81 14.69 -8.10
N PHE A 86 5.14 13.42 -8.31
CA PHE A 86 4.26 12.30 -7.95
C PHE A 86 4.86 11.43 -6.84
N VAL A 87 4.13 11.31 -5.73
CA VAL A 87 4.46 10.48 -4.57
C VAL A 87 3.55 9.27 -4.52
N LEU A 88 4.13 8.06 -4.56
CA LEU A 88 3.40 6.80 -4.47
C LEU A 88 3.66 6.10 -3.14
N ASP A 89 2.59 5.84 -2.39
CA ASP A 89 2.65 5.10 -1.13
C ASP A 89 2.54 3.59 -1.40
N CYS A 90 3.69 2.91 -1.36
CA CYS A 90 3.83 1.46 -1.55
C CYS A 90 3.94 0.70 -0.23
N ILE A 91 3.55 1.27 0.91
CA ILE A 91 3.66 0.60 2.21
C ILE A 91 2.90 -0.74 2.22
N ALA A 92 1.72 -0.80 1.61
CA ALA A 92 0.88 -2.00 1.57
C ALA A 92 0.97 -2.80 0.26
N SER A 93 1.97 -2.55 -0.57
CA SER A 93 2.12 -3.20 -1.88
C SER A 93 2.49 -4.68 -1.79
N GLY A 94 3.04 -5.12 -0.66
CA GLY A 94 3.57 -6.48 -0.55
C GLY A 94 4.75 -6.69 -1.50
N CYS A 95 4.73 -7.79 -2.24
CA CYS A 95 5.70 -8.08 -3.31
C CYS A 95 5.20 -7.66 -4.71
N ALA A 96 4.18 -6.79 -4.80
CA ALA A 96 3.83 -6.12 -6.04
C ALA A 96 4.77 -4.93 -6.24
N TRP A 97 5.90 -5.19 -6.90
CA TRP A 97 6.96 -4.20 -7.10
C TRP A 97 6.57 -3.16 -8.14
N VAL A 98 6.95 -1.92 -7.91
CA VAL A 98 6.75 -0.80 -8.85
C VAL A 98 8.09 -0.42 -9.48
N ASP A 99 8.14 -0.40 -10.81
CA ASP A 99 9.26 0.21 -11.54
C ASP A 99 9.03 1.73 -11.62
N MET A 100 9.75 2.48 -10.79
CA MET A 100 9.65 3.94 -10.73
C MET A 100 9.99 4.62 -12.07
N ARG A 101 10.92 4.05 -12.85
CA ARG A 101 11.32 4.64 -14.14
C ARG A 101 10.23 4.43 -15.20
N ALA A 102 9.68 3.21 -15.25
CA ALA A 102 8.62 2.89 -16.20
C ALA A 102 7.30 3.63 -15.89
N THR A 103 6.99 3.81 -14.60
CA THR A 103 5.75 4.44 -14.13
C THR A 103 5.84 5.95 -13.94
N GLY A 104 7.06 6.52 -13.88
CA GLY A 104 7.27 7.94 -13.67
C GLY A 104 7.09 8.43 -12.22
N VAL A 105 7.13 7.52 -11.25
CA VAL A 105 7.02 7.89 -9.83
C VAL A 105 8.28 8.65 -9.38
N ASP A 106 8.12 9.81 -8.74
CA ASP A 106 9.23 10.63 -8.25
C ASP A 106 9.69 10.26 -6.85
N LEU A 107 8.74 10.01 -5.95
CA LEU A 107 9.03 9.52 -4.61
C LEU A 107 8.16 8.29 -4.33
N LEU A 108 8.80 7.19 -3.95
CA LEU A 108 8.13 5.97 -3.55
C LEU A 108 8.38 5.71 -2.08
N ILE A 109 7.31 5.49 -1.32
CA ILE A 109 7.37 5.26 0.12
C ILE A 109 7.10 3.79 0.41
N SER A 110 7.91 3.16 1.23
CA SER A 110 7.73 1.78 1.69
C SER A 110 8.05 1.65 3.19
N ALA A 111 7.83 0.47 3.74
CA ALA A 111 8.10 0.17 5.14
C ALA A 111 8.49 -1.31 5.34
N PRO A 112 9.32 -1.62 6.35
CA PRO A 112 9.85 -2.96 6.56
C PRO A 112 8.81 -4.01 6.94
N GLN A 113 7.76 -3.62 7.67
CA GLN A 113 6.82 -4.54 8.34
C GLN A 113 5.68 -5.06 7.46
N LYS A 114 5.74 -4.88 6.16
CA LYS A 114 4.75 -5.35 5.18
C LYS A 114 5.42 -6.34 4.22
N GLY A 115 5.58 -6.00 2.97
CA GLY A 115 6.18 -6.88 1.97
C GLY A 115 7.59 -7.36 2.27
N TRP A 116 8.35 -6.61 3.05
CA TRP A 116 9.73 -6.98 3.42
C TRP A 116 9.83 -7.94 4.60
N SER A 117 8.73 -8.29 5.28
CA SER A 117 8.69 -9.30 6.36
C SER A 117 9.60 -9.01 7.56
N ALA A 118 9.94 -7.76 7.79
CA ALA A 118 10.77 -7.32 8.93
C ALA A 118 9.95 -6.55 9.98
N SER A 119 10.57 -6.25 11.12
CA SER A 119 9.97 -5.38 12.12
C SER A 119 9.94 -3.91 11.68
N PRO A 120 8.98 -3.11 12.14
CA PRO A 120 8.96 -1.67 11.91
C PRO A 120 10.25 -1.03 12.45
N SER A 121 11.01 -0.36 11.60
CA SER A 121 12.29 0.25 12.00
C SER A 121 12.54 1.62 11.40
N ALA A 122 12.17 1.83 10.13
CA ALA A 122 12.38 3.08 9.42
C ALA A 122 11.37 3.24 8.30
N GLY A 123 11.06 4.47 7.91
CA GLY A 123 10.42 4.78 6.63
C GLY A 123 11.45 4.64 5.52
N MET A 124 11.06 4.00 4.43
CA MET A 124 11.90 3.90 3.24
C MET A 124 11.38 4.88 2.21
N VAL A 125 12.26 5.73 1.69
CA VAL A 125 11.91 6.70 0.65
C VAL A 125 12.92 6.54 -0.50
N MET A 126 12.42 6.08 -1.65
CA MET A 126 13.18 6.06 -2.89
C MET A 126 12.83 7.29 -3.71
N MET A 127 13.83 7.90 -4.34
CA MET A 127 13.68 9.16 -5.05
C MET A 127 14.19 9.04 -6.49
N SER A 128 13.43 9.61 -7.44
CA SER A 128 13.94 9.89 -8.78
C SER A 128 14.98 11.03 -8.74
N GLU A 129 15.68 11.25 -9.83
CA GLU A 129 16.59 12.40 -9.94
C GLU A 129 15.84 13.74 -9.72
N ALA A 130 14.62 13.87 -10.26
CA ALA A 130 13.77 15.04 -10.08
C ALA A 130 13.34 15.20 -8.62
N GLY A 131 12.86 14.13 -7.98
CA GLY A 131 12.50 14.14 -6.57
C GLY A 131 13.67 14.49 -5.66
N MET A 132 14.85 13.92 -5.94
CA MET A 132 16.08 14.21 -5.20
C MET A 132 16.52 15.68 -5.37
N ALA A 133 16.39 16.23 -6.57
CA ALA A 133 16.71 17.64 -6.83
C ALA A 133 15.83 18.59 -6.00
N VAL A 134 14.53 18.31 -5.91
CA VAL A 134 13.60 19.09 -5.08
C VAL A 134 13.92 18.94 -3.58
N VAL A 135 14.21 17.74 -3.11
CA VAL A 135 14.61 17.51 -1.70
C VAL A 135 15.87 18.31 -1.36
N LYS A 136 16.89 18.31 -2.23
CA LYS A 136 18.14 19.07 -2.03
C LYS A 136 17.92 20.60 -2.06
N ALA A 137 16.93 21.06 -2.81
CA ALA A 137 16.59 22.50 -2.90
C ALA A 137 15.62 22.98 -1.81
N SER A 138 14.95 22.06 -1.11
CA SER A 138 13.97 22.37 -0.07
C SER A 138 14.61 22.46 1.31
N GLN A 139 13.86 23.04 2.25
CA GLN A 139 14.24 23.12 3.66
C GLN A 139 13.14 22.50 4.52
N SER A 140 13.47 21.47 5.28
CA SER A 140 12.54 20.83 6.21
C SER A 140 12.39 21.64 7.50
N ASN A 141 11.17 21.69 8.04
CA ASN A 141 10.90 22.18 9.40
C ASN A 141 10.86 21.06 10.44
N SER A 142 11.10 19.81 10.03
CA SER A 142 11.17 18.64 10.91
C SER A 142 12.60 18.18 11.09
N PHE A 143 13.09 18.10 12.34
CA PHE A 143 14.43 17.56 12.61
C PHE A 143 14.54 16.09 12.24
N ALA A 144 13.58 15.26 12.70
CA ALA A 144 13.67 13.80 12.53
C ALA A 144 13.31 13.29 11.11
N MET A 145 12.47 14.05 10.37
CA MET A 145 11.97 13.65 9.06
C MET A 145 12.58 14.48 7.91
N ASP A 146 13.69 15.14 8.15
CA ASP A 146 14.41 15.91 7.14
C ASP A 146 15.08 14.97 6.12
N LEU A 147 14.45 14.79 4.96
CA LEU A 147 14.98 13.94 3.89
C LEU A 147 16.33 14.41 3.37
N GLY A 148 16.60 15.72 3.34
CA GLY A 148 17.89 16.26 2.94
C GLY A 148 19.01 15.85 3.90
N LYS A 149 18.72 15.85 5.21
CA LYS A 149 19.67 15.35 6.22
C LYS A 149 19.90 13.85 6.10
N TRP A 150 18.85 13.05 5.97
CA TRP A 150 18.98 11.60 5.79
C TRP A 150 19.70 11.26 4.49
N LEU A 151 19.46 11.99 3.41
CA LEU A 151 20.19 11.83 2.15
C LEU A 151 21.68 12.07 2.34
N SER A 152 22.07 13.13 3.04
CA SER A 152 23.49 13.43 3.31
C SER A 152 24.19 12.33 4.15
N ILE A 153 23.44 11.70 5.08
CA ILE A 153 23.94 10.54 5.83
C ILE A 153 24.18 9.35 4.90
N MET A 154 23.20 9.03 4.02
CA MET A 154 23.32 7.94 3.06
C MET A 154 24.50 8.17 2.10
N GLU A 155 24.64 9.38 1.55
CA GLU A 155 25.77 9.75 0.68
C GLU A 155 27.14 9.61 1.37
N ALA A 156 27.23 9.94 2.67
CA ALA A 156 28.46 9.75 3.43
C ALA A 156 28.85 8.25 3.52
N TYR A 157 27.89 7.38 3.81
CA TYR A 157 28.12 5.93 3.86
C TYR A 157 28.47 5.35 2.49
N GLU A 158 27.80 5.77 1.42
CA GLU A 158 28.09 5.34 0.05
C GLU A 158 29.51 5.74 -0.38
N ASN A 159 30.01 6.87 0.11
CA ASN A 159 31.39 7.33 -0.13
C ASN A 159 32.43 6.77 0.84
N GLY A 160 32.08 5.72 1.61
CA GLY A 160 33.01 5.03 2.52
C GLY A 160 33.34 5.80 3.79
N SER A 161 32.53 6.82 4.12
CA SER A 161 32.64 7.60 5.36
C SER A 161 31.46 7.30 6.28
N HIS A 162 31.28 8.10 7.33
CA HIS A 162 30.10 8.02 8.20
C HIS A 162 29.65 9.44 8.58
N ALA A 163 28.37 9.57 8.88
CA ALA A 163 27.80 10.77 9.44
C ALA A 163 26.68 10.44 10.42
N TYR A 164 26.35 11.34 11.32
CA TYR A 164 25.36 11.16 12.34
C TYR A 164 24.34 12.32 12.30
N HIS A 165 23.06 11.96 12.39
CA HIS A 165 21.98 12.92 12.55
C HIS A 165 21.10 12.59 13.75
N ALA A 166 20.64 11.33 13.84
CA ALA A 166 19.83 10.85 14.96
C ALA A 166 20.10 9.34 15.18
N THR A 167 19.86 8.87 16.41
CA THR A 167 20.04 7.45 16.73
C THR A 167 18.98 6.61 16.02
N MET A 168 19.42 5.54 15.36
CA MET A 168 18.59 4.60 14.63
C MET A 168 18.43 3.29 15.40
N PRO A 169 17.33 2.53 15.19
CA PRO A 169 17.11 1.22 15.78
C PRO A 169 17.98 0.17 15.05
N THR A 170 19.27 0.12 15.37
CA THR A 170 20.28 -0.66 14.62
C THR A 170 20.00 -2.16 14.56
N ASP A 171 19.45 -2.76 15.63
CA ASP A 171 19.10 -4.18 15.64
C ASP A 171 17.99 -4.49 14.64
N ALA A 172 16.94 -3.66 14.62
CA ALA A 172 15.83 -3.82 13.68
C ALA A 172 16.27 -3.52 12.23
N LEU A 173 17.18 -2.56 12.01
CA LEU A 173 17.76 -2.29 10.69
C LEU A 173 18.65 -3.44 10.21
N THR A 174 19.39 -4.08 11.10
CA THR A 174 20.17 -5.28 10.79
C THR A 174 19.27 -6.43 10.35
N ALA A 175 18.23 -6.71 11.12
CA ALA A 175 17.24 -7.73 10.75
C ALA A 175 16.56 -7.40 9.41
N PHE A 176 16.23 -6.13 9.18
CA PHE A 176 15.66 -5.70 7.90
C PHE A 176 16.62 -5.88 6.72
N ARG A 177 17.88 -5.52 6.87
CA ARG A 177 18.92 -5.82 5.86
C ARG A 177 18.94 -7.30 5.50
N ASP A 178 18.90 -8.18 6.51
CA ASP A 178 18.96 -9.62 6.30
C ASP A 178 17.74 -10.13 5.52
N THR A 179 16.53 -9.64 5.82
CA THR A 179 15.34 -9.99 5.04
C THR A 179 15.37 -9.42 3.61
N MET A 180 15.99 -8.26 3.39
CA MET A 180 16.20 -7.73 2.04
C MET A 180 17.15 -8.62 1.22
N ILE A 181 18.22 -9.11 1.85
CA ILE A 181 19.18 -10.05 1.23
C ILE A 181 18.48 -11.37 0.90
N GLU A 182 17.68 -11.91 1.82
CA GLU A 182 16.86 -13.11 1.61
C GLU A 182 15.88 -12.93 0.45
N THR A 183 15.13 -11.82 0.45
CA THR A 183 14.20 -11.46 -0.62
C THR A 183 14.89 -11.43 -1.99
N LYS A 184 16.06 -10.79 -2.06
CA LYS A 184 16.86 -10.71 -3.28
C LYS A 184 17.36 -12.09 -3.73
N ALA A 185 17.84 -12.90 -2.80
CA ALA A 185 18.34 -14.25 -3.09
C ALA A 185 17.23 -15.18 -3.59
N TYR A 186 16.03 -15.06 -3.05
CA TYR A 186 14.86 -15.83 -3.52
C TYR A 186 14.40 -15.39 -4.91
N GLY A 187 14.47 -14.09 -5.20
CA GLY A 187 14.15 -13.46 -6.47
C GLY A 187 12.87 -12.63 -6.43
N PHE A 188 12.98 -11.36 -6.82
CA PHE A 188 11.86 -10.41 -6.80
C PHE A 188 10.70 -10.84 -7.70
N GLU A 189 10.99 -11.30 -8.93
CA GLU A 189 9.96 -11.76 -9.87
C GLU A 189 9.22 -12.98 -9.36
N LYS A 190 9.94 -13.92 -8.74
CA LYS A 190 9.36 -15.14 -8.16
C LYS A 190 8.44 -14.80 -6.99
N LEU A 191 8.84 -13.87 -6.12
CA LEU A 191 8.00 -13.40 -5.02
C LEU A 191 6.78 -12.61 -5.51
N ALA A 192 6.94 -11.80 -6.55
CA ALA A 192 5.81 -11.10 -7.16
C ALA A 192 4.79 -12.10 -7.73
N ALA A 193 5.25 -13.10 -8.47
CA ALA A 193 4.37 -14.16 -9.01
C ALA A 193 3.63 -14.90 -7.90
N ALA A 194 4.33 -15.33 -6.84
CA ALA A 194 3.75 -16.00 -5.69
C ALA A 194 2.72 -15.12 -4.95
N GLN A 195 3.00 -13.81 -4.80
CA GLN A 195 2.07 -12.89 -4.17
C GLN A 195 0.79 -12.71 -4.99
N TRP A 196 0.90 -12.59 -6.32
CA TRP A 196 -0.26 -12.50 -7.20
C TRP A 196 -1.06 -13.80 -7.21
N GLU A 197 -0.40 -14.95 -7.28
CA GLU A 197 -1.04 -16.26 -7.19
C GLU A 197 -1.82 -16.40 -5.88
N GLN A 198 -1.18 -16.16 -4.74
CA GLN A 198 -1.80 -16.23 -3.43
C GLN A 198 -3.02 -15.31 -3.32
N GLY A 199 -2.87 -14.03 -3.71
CA GLY A 199 -3.95 -13.05 -3.63
C GLY A 199 -5.16 -13.44 -4.49
N ASN A 200 -4.93 -13.92 -5.71
CA ASN A 200 -5.98 -14.35 -6.62
C ASN A 200 -6.70 -15.60 -6.11
N ARG A 201 -5.97 -16.60 -5.62
CA ARG A 201 -6.57 -17.83 -5.05
C ARG A 201 -7.36 -17.53 -3.79
N VAL A 202 -6.86 -16.69 -2.90
CA VAL A 202 -7.60 -16.26 -1.68
C VAL A 202 -8.88 -15.52 -2.06
N ARG A 203 -8.84 -14.63 -3.06
CA ARG A 203 -10.04 -13.93 -3.53
C ARG A 203 -11.05 -14.89 -4.15
N ALA A 204 -10.62 -15.86 -4.94
CA ALA A 204 -11.48 -16.90 -5.51
C ALA A 204 -12.13 -17.76 -4.41
N ALA A 205 -11.34 -18.25 -3.46
CA ALA A 205 -11.83 -19.05 -2.33
C ALA A 205 -12.89 -18.32 -1.49
N LEU A 206 -12.75 -17.01 -1.30
CA LEU A 206 -13.75 -16.17 -0.63
C LEU A 206 -15.02 -16.02 -1.48
N ALA A 207 -14.87 -15.76 -2.79
CA ALA A 207 -15.99 -15.59 -3.71
C ALA A 207 -16.84 -16.86 -3.81
N GLU A 208 -16.20 -18.03 -3.92
CA GLU A 208 -16.86 -19.36 -3.93
C GLU A 208 -17.69 -19.62 -2.66
N ARG A 209 -17.30 -18.98 -1.55
CA ARG A 209 -18.00 -19.05 -0.26
C ARG A 209 -18.95 -17.88 0.01
N GLY A 210 -19.27 -17.10 -1.03
CA GLY A 210 -20.25 -16.00 -0.98
C GLY A 210 -19.76 -14.70 -0.36
N PHE A 211 -18.45 -14.54 -0.15
CA PHE A 211 -17.87 -13.27 0.32
C PHE A 211 -17.49 -12.38 -0.88
N ALA A 212 -18.31 -11.38 -1.15
CA ALA A 212 -18.04 -10.43 -2.22
C ALA A 212 -16.80 -9.56 -1.93
N SER A 213 -16.00 -9.30 -2.97
CA SER A 213 -14.83 -8.43 -2.86
C SER A 213 -15.24 -6.96 -2.74
N VAL A 214 -14.54 -6.21 -1.89
CA VAL A 214 -14.69 -4.74 -1.81
C VAL A 214 -13.99 -4.06 -2.98
N ALA A 215 -12.85 -4.57 -3.43
CA ALA A 215 -12.18 -4.08 -4.63
C ALA A 215 -12.88 -4.59 -5.90
N ALA A 216 -13.11 -3.71 -6.85
CA ALA A 216 -13.66 -4.06 -8.16
C ALA A 216 -12.67 -4.89 -8.99
N ASP A 217 -13.20 -5.59 -9.99
CA ASP A 217 -12.40 -6.36 -10.93
C ASP A 217 -11.35 -5.47 -11.61
N GLY A 218 -10.14 -6.00 -11.77
CA GLY A 218 -8.99 -5.27 -12.28
C GLY A 218 -8.24 -4.41 -11.24
N PHE A 219 -8.81 -4.23 -10.03
CA PHE A 219 -8.20 -3.42 -8.97
C PHE A 219 -7.93 -4.21 -7.69
N GLY A 220 -8.02 -5.52 -7.70
CA GLY A 220 -7.80 -6.35 -6.51
C GLY A 220 -6.31 -6.46 -6.15
N ALA A 221 -5.91 -5.94 -4.98
CA ALA A 221 -4.54 -6.03 -4.49
C ALA A 221 -4.15 -7.47 -4.11
N PRO A 222 -2.93 -7.93 -4.45
CA PRO A 222 -2.52 -9.29 -4.15
C PRO A 222 -2.08 -9.51 -2.69
N GLY A 223 -1.62 -8.45 -2.01
CA GLY A 223 -1.12 -8.54 -0.63
C GLY A 223 -2.16 -8.25 0.45
N VAL A 224 -3.31 -7.69 0.08
CA VAL A 224 -4.43 -7.39 0.99
C VAL A 224 -5.74 -7.71 0.28
N VAL A 225 -6.46 -8.70 0.77
CA VAL A 225 -7.80 -9.04 0.26
C VAL A 225 -8.85 -8.55 1.25
N VAL A 226 -9.80 -7.79 0.76
CA VAL A 226 -10.90 -7.22 1.56
C VAL A 226 -12.23 -7.70 1.00
N SER A 227 -13.06 -8.28 1.87
CA SER A 227 -14.39 -8.74 1.51
C SER A 227 -15.44 -8.13 2.42
N PHE A 228 -16.66 -7.98 1.89
CA PHE A 228 -17.81 -7.59 2.70
C PHE A 228 -18.08 -8.65 3.77
N ALA A 229 -18.29 -8.20 5.00
CA ALA A 229 -18.61 -9.08 6.11
C ALA A 229 -20.08 -9.51 6.06
N SER A 230 -20.35 -10.76 6.45
CA SER A 230 -21.69 -11.31 6.57
C SER A 230 -22.32 -11.06 7.94
N SER A 231 -21.50 -10.81 8.95
CA SER A 231 -21.91 -10.52 10.32
C SER A 231 -20.91 -9.64 11.06
N PRO A 232 -21.28 -9.05 12.22
CA PRO A 232 -20.34 -8.30 13.06
C PRO A 232 -19.16 -9.15 13.54
N GLU A 233 -19.36 -10.43 13.78
CA GLU A 233 -18.29 -11.35 14.20
C GLU A 233 -17.28 -11.55 13.07
N MET A 234 -17.75 -11.68 11.83
CA MET A 234 -16.88 -11.74 10.65
C MET A 234 -16.08 -10.47 10.48
N GLN A 235 -16.71 -9.30 10.68
CA GLN A 235 -16.04 -8.00 10.62
C GLN A 235 -14.86 -7.91 11.60
N THR A 236 -15.04 -8.41 12.83
CA THR A 236 -14.01 -8.35 13.87
C THR A 236 -12.96 -9.46 13.76
N GLY A 237 -13.22 -10.49 12.95
CA GLY A 237 -12.35 -11.66 12.81
C GLY A 237 -12.45 -12.67 13.94
N LYS A 238 -13.48 -12.58 14.82
CA LYS A 238 -13.68 -13.48 15.94
C LYS A 238 -13.72 -14.97 15.56
N PRO A 239 -14.41 -15.39 14.48
CA PRO A 239 -14.41 -16.79 14.06
C PRO A 239 -13.01 -17.28 13.65
N PHE A 240 -12.22 -16.45 12.98
CA PHE A 240 -10.85 -16.79 12.62
C PHE A 240 -9.95 -16.93 13.84
N ALA A 241 -10.09 -16.04 14.82
CA ALA A 241 -9.33 -16.10 16.06
C ALA A 241 -9.59 -17.38 16.85
N ALA A 242 -10.82 -17.90 16.83
CA ALA A 242 -11.18 -19.18 17.45
C ALA A 242 -10.44 -20.37 16.83
N LEU A 243 -10.00 -20.24 15.56
CA LEU A 243 -9.22 -21.25 14.84
C LEU A 243 -7.70 -20.92 14.83
N GLY A 244 -7.25 -20.00 15.68
CA GLY A 244 -5.84 -19.61 15.76
C GLY A 244 -5.34 -18.77 14.59
N LEU A 245 -6.24 -18.13 13.83
CA LEU A 245 -5.89 -17.23 12.73
C LEU A 245 -6.19 -15.78 13.13
N GLN A 246 -5.21 -14.92 12.98
CA GLN A 246 -5.38 -13.49 13.16
C GLN A 246 -5.64 -12.81 11.81
N ILE A 247 -6.77 -12.13 11.71
CA ILE A 247 -7.11 -11.25 10.57
C ILE A 247 -7.27 -9.82 11.04
N ALA A 248 -7.44 -8.88 10.11
CA ALA A 248 -7.71 -7.50 10.44
C ALA A 248 -9.19 -7.16 10.29
N SER A 249 -9.75 -6.47 11.28
CA SER A 249 -11.10 -5.92 11.18
C SER A 249 -11.25 -4.97 10.01
N GLY A 250 -12.43 -4.95 9.39
CA GLY A 250 -12.77 -3.92 8.42
C GLY A 250 -12.82 -2.53 9.05
N VAL A 251 -12.53 -1.54 8.24
CA VAL A 251 -12.51 -0.12 8.62
C VAL A 251 -13.27 0.72 7.60
N PRO A 252 -13.79 1.90 7.98
CA PRO A 252 -14.43 2.80 7.02
C PRO A 252 -13.51 3.17 5.86
N LEU A 253 -14.05 3.24 4.66
CA LEU A 253 -13.32 3.66 3.45
C LEU A 253 -13.20 5.17 3.34
N LYS A 254 -14.17 5.91 3.90
CA LYS A 254 -14.33 7.37 3.78
C LYS A 254 -14.54 7.83 2.32
N CYS A 255 -15.24 7.01 1.55
CA CYS A 255 -15.62 7.29 0.17
C CYS A 255 -17.14 7.13 -0.04
N ASP A 256 -17.91 7.63 0.94
CA ASP A 256 -19.37 7.70 0.92
C ASP A 256 -20.04 6.30 0.86
N GLU A 257 -19.41 5.31 1.48
CA GLU A 257 -19.85 3.91 1.51
C GLU A 257 -21.15 3.65 2.27
N GLY A 258 -21.59 4.61 3.08
CA GLY A 258 -22.81 4.53 3.88
C GLY A 258 -22.61 3.79 5.23
N PRO A 259 -23.61 3.93 6.14
CA PRO A 259 -23.51 3.46 7.53
C PRO A 259 -23.58 1.94 7.69
N THR A 260 -24.06 1.22 6.69
CA THR A 260 -24.18 -0.25 6.71
C THR A 260 -22.96 -0.96 6.14
N TYR A 261 -21.95 -0.22 5.70
CA TYR A 261 -20.72 -0.81 5.20
C TYR A 261 -20.03 -1.61 6.29
N SER A 262 -19.73 -2.86 6.00
CA SER A 262 -19.01 -3.77 6.89
C SER A 262 -18.12 -4.68 6.07
N SER A 263 -16.86 -4.84 6.47
CA SER A 263 -15.86 -5.65 5.77
C SER A 263 -14.90 -6.29 6.74
N PHE A 264 -14.11 -7.25 6.27
CA PHE A 264 -12.94 -7.81 6.95
C PHE A 264 -11.78 -7.89 5.98
N ARG A 265 -10.56 -7.96 6.52
CA ARG A 265 -9.33 -7.86 5.73
C ARG A 265 -8.39 -9.01 6.02
N LEU A 266 -7.87 -9.64 4.97
CA LEU A 266 -6.84 -10.65 5.03
C LEU A 266 -5.51 -10.05 4.55
N GLY A 267 -4.53 -9.96 5.45
CA GLY A 267 -3.16 -9.57 5.12
C GLY A 267 -2.36 -10.81 4.69
N LEU A 268 -1.86 -10.79 3.47
CA LEU A 268 -1.13 -11.89 2.85
C LEU A 268 0.38 -11.62 2.78
N PHE A 269 0.86 -10.66 3.55
CA PHE A 269 2.29 -10.37 3.65
C PHE A 269 3.03 -11.47 4.40
N GLY A 270 4.30 -11.63 4.09
CA GLY A 270 5.21 -12.51 4.76
C GLY A 270 5.84 -13.52 3.80
N LEU A 271 7.18 -13.62 3.82
CA LEU A 271 7.94 -14.57 3.02
C LEU A 271 7.54 -16.02 3.34
N ASP A 272 7.22 -16.30 4.61
CA ASP A 272 6.72 -17.59 5.08
C ASP A 272 5.51 -18.10 4.30
N LYS A 273 4.61 -17.19 3.90
CA LYS A 273 3.42 -17.52 3.10
C LYS A 273 3.73 -17.68 1.61
N LEU A 274 4.68 -16.87 1.12
CA LEU A 274 5.03 -16.85 -0.30
C LEU A 274 5.96 -18.00 -0.70
N TYR A 275 6.66 -18.60 0.26
CA TYR A 275 7.49 -19.79 0.01
C TYR A 275 6.66 -21.05 -0.25
N ASP A 276 5.42 -21.11 0.30
CA ASP A 276 4.49 -22.20 0.08
C ASP A 276 3.05 -21.66 0.00
N VAL A 277 2.70 -21.20 -1.21
CA VAL A 277 1.37 -20.65 -1.51
C VAL A 277 0.28 -21.70 -1.33
N ASP A 278 0.54 -22.95 -1.69
CA ASP A 278 -0.43 -24.04 -1.57
C ASP A 278 -0.83 -24.29 -0.13
N ALA A 279 0.15 -24.45 0.76
CA ALA A 279 -0.11 -24.63 2.19
C ALA A 279 -0.79 -23.40 2.81
N SER A 280 -0.39 -22.21 2.40
CA SER A 280 -0.96 -20.93 2.88
C SER A 280 -2.44 -20.80 2.51
N VAL A 281 -2.79 -21.09 1.25
CA VAL A 281 -4.18 -21.02 0.76
C VAL A 281 -5.03 -22.13 1.38
N ALA A 282 -4.55 -23.38 1.39
CA ALA A 282 -5.28 -24.51 1.98
C ALA A 282 -5.61 -24.30 3.47
N ARG A 283 -4.70 -23.68 4.23
CA ARG A 283 -4.95 -23.34 5.63
C ARG A 283 -6.13 -22.37 5.78
N LEU A 284 -6.22 -21.37 4.91
CA LEU A 284 -7.33 -20.41 4.91
C LEU A 284 -8.63 -21.07 4.49
N GLU A 285 -8.62 -21.87 3.41
CA GLU A 285 -9.82 -22.60 2.92
C GLU A 285 -10.40 -23.51 4.00
N ASN A 286 -9.56 -24.29 4.66
CA ASN A 286 -9.97 -25.13 5.79
C ASN A 286 -10.61 -24.33 6.94
N ALA A 287 -10.08 -23.14 7.23
CA ALA A 287 -10.64 -22.27 8.26
C ALA A 287 -11.99 -21.69 7.82
N LEU A 288 -12.12 -21.24 6.58
CA LEU A 288 -13.38 -20.73 6.04
C LEU A 288 -14.48 -21.80 6.05
N ASP A 289 -14.15 -23.04 5.67
CA ASP A 289 -15.10 -24.17 5.68
C ASP A 289 -15.59 -24.47 7.10
N GLN A 290 -14.71 -24.46 8.10
CA GLN A 290 -15.10 -24.64 9.50
C GLN A 290 -15.97 -23.48 10.02
N ILE A 291 -15.65 -22.23 9.64
CA ILE A 291 -16.44 -21.04 10.03
C ILE A 291 -17.85 -21.10 9.44
N LEU A 292 -17.99 -21.59 8.22
CA LEU A 292 -19.29 -21.69 7.54
C LEU A 292 -20.12 -22.88 7.97
N ALA A 293 -19.50 -23.92 8.53
CA ALA A 293 -20.18 -25.09 9.07
C ALA A 293 -20.70 -24.90 10.51
N ALA A 294 -20.25 -23.85 11.22
CA ALA A 294 -20.61 -23.55 12.61
C ALA A 294 -21.84 -22.65 12.72
#